data_95e49135a4235e0a320705ba93190115
#
_entry.id   95e49135a4235e0a320705ba93190115
#
_cell.length_a   1.000
_cell.length_b   1.000
_cell.length_c   1.000
_cell.angle_alpha   90.00
_cell.angle_beta   90.00
_cell.angle_gamma   90.00
#
_symmetry.space_group_name_H-M   'P 1'
#
loop_
_entity.id
_entity.type
_entity.pdbx_description
1 polymer ?
#
loop_
_entity_poly.entity_id
_entity_poly.type
_entity_poly.pdbx_seq_one_letter_code
_entity_poly.pdbx_strand_id
1 'polypeptide(L)'
;THFGPFEAVILHMAASLQADLQVVWIDHGYNTKATYRCAEAIIKRLNLNVDVFTPKVSAARQEAALGGIPAYTEEAHTTFTENFKLEPFRRAMTLHSPAVWLTALRREQTEFRQSLNIFTRDDKGILKVAPLFYWTEAQMRDYLTANDLPNEDSYYDPTKALENRECGLHTSL
;
A
#
# COMPACT_ATOMS: atom_id res chain seq x y z
N THR A 1 0.82 -2.47 3.65
CA THR A 1 0.95 -1.01 3.63
C THR A 1 1.91 -0.55 2.53
N HIS A 2 1.85 0.70 2.14
CA HIS A 2 2.80 1.40 1.29
C HIS A 2 3.28 2.72 1.93
N PHE A 3 2.82 2.99 3.17
CA PHE A 3 3.10 4.20 3.93
C PHE A 3 2.78 5.51 3.19
N GLY A 4 1.77 5.48 2.31
CA GLY A 4 1.20 6.66 1.69
C GLY A 4 0.26 7.43 2.62
N PRO A 5 -0.40 8.49 2.10
CA PRO A 5 -1.29 9.32 2.88
C PRO A 5 -2.34 8.52 3.64
N PHE A 6 -2.53 8.86 4.92
CA PHE A 6 -3.51 8.27 5.85
C PHE A 6 -3.28 6.81 6.25
N GLU A 7 -2.23 6.12 5.76
CA GLU A 7 -1.97 4.71 6.14
C GLU A 7 -1.75 4.56 7.66
N ALA A 8 -1.23 5.58 8.34
CA ALA A 8 -1.04 5.57 9.78
C ALA A 8 -2.36 5.34 10.56
N VAL A 9 -3.52 5.71 9.99
CA VAL A 9 -4.83 5.52 10.63
C VAL A 9 -5.14 4.04 10.81
N ILE A 10 -5.12 3.27 9.70
CA ILE A 10 -5.41 1.84 9.77
C ILE A 10 -4.35 1.08 10.57
N LEU A 11 -3.08 1.47 10.44
CA LEU A 11 -1.97 0.85 11.17
C LEU A 11 -2.12 1.06 12.69
N HIS A 12 -2.48 2.27 13.13
CA HIS A 12 -2.73 2.58 14.53
C HIS A 12 -3.93 1.82 15.07
N MET A 13 -5.06 1.82 14.35
CA MET A 13 -6.25 1.10 14.76
C MET A 13 -5.99 -0.41 14.88
N ALA A 14 -5.32 -0.99 13.89
CA ALA A 14 -5.01 -2.42 13.88
C ALA A 14 -4.03 -2.80 15.00
N ALA A 15 -2.94 -2.04 15.17
CA ALA A 15 -1.95 -2.27 16.23
C ALA A 15 -2.53 -2.08 17.64
N SER A 16 -3.52 -1.19 17.81
CA SER A 16 -4.22 -1.00 19.08
C SER A 16 -5.07 -2.20 19.49
N LEU A 17 -5.51 -2.99 18.51
CA LEU A 17 -6.30 -4.21 18.75
C LEU A 17 -5.40 -5.46 18.89
N GLN A 18 -4.31 -5.51 18.12
CA GLN A 18 -3.39 -6.64 18.11
C GLN A 18 -1.96 -6.10 17.90
N ALA A 19 -1.18 -6.02 18.96
CA ALA A 19 0.14 -5.38 18.98
C ALA A 19 1.19 -6.12 18.12
N ASP A 20 1.05 -7.42 17.92
CA ASP A 20 1.96 -8.28 17.13
C ASP A 20 1.45 -8.56 15.71
N LEU A 21 0.44 -7.78 15.26
CA LEU A 21 -0.12 -7.93 13.91
C LEU A 21 0.97 -7.80 12.85
N GLN A 22 1.06 -8.79 11.96
CA GLN A 22 1.99 -8.76 10.85
C GLN A 22 1.62 -7.65 9.86
N VAL A 23 2.53 -6.73 9.63
CA VAL A 23 2.42 -5.70 8.60
C VAL A 23 3.35 -6.04 7.44
N VAL A 24 2.81 -6.06 6.23
CA VAL A 24 3.59 -6.26 5.00
C VAL A 24 3.79 -4.93 4.30
N TRP A 25 5.04 -4.57 4.03
CA TRP A 25 5.40 -3.41 3.24
C TRP A 25 6.02 -3.83 1.91
N ILE A 26 5.40 -3.44 0.80
CA ILE A 26 6.00 -3.57 -0.53
C ILE A 26 6.75 -2.28 -0.81
N ASP A 27 8.08 -2.32 -0.62
CA ASP A 27 8.97 -1.21 -0.93
C ASP A 27 9.51 -1.35 -2.35
N HIS A 28 8.95 -0.60 -3.29
CA HIS A 28 9.37 -0.59 -4.69
C HIS A 28 10.69 0.15 -4.93
N GLY A 29 11.29 0.79 -3.91
CA GLY A 29 12.56 1.48 -3.99
C GLY A 29 12.52 2.87 -4.64
N TYR A 30 11.33 3.38 -5.01
CA TYR A 30 11.13 4.71 -5.60
C TYR A 30 10.41 5.67 -4.64
N ASN A 31 10.22 5.28 -3.38
CA ASN A 31 9.65 6.15 -2.38
C ASN A 31 10.50 7.40 -2.19
N THR A 32 9.87 8.54 -1.90
CA THR A 32 10.58 9.77 -1.56
C THR A 32 11.30 9.63 -0.21
N LYS A 33 12.31 10.48 0.02
CA LYS A 33 12.96 10.54 1.33
C LYS A 33 11.96 10.88 2.46
N ALA A 34 10.94 11.69 2.15
CA ALA A 34 9.90 12.07 3.11
C ALA A 34 9.04 10.85 3.45
N THR A 35 8.63 10.05 2.46
CA THR A 35 7.88 8.81 2.66
C THR A 35 8.65 7.82 3.55
N TYR A 36 9.94 7.60 3.28
CA TYR A 36 10.76 6.72 4.13
C TYR A 36 10.86 7.22 5.57
N ARG A 37 11.07 8.53 5.79
CA ARG A 37 11.14 9.09 7.15
C ARG A 37 9.80 8.96 7.88
N CYS A 38 8.69 9.20 7.19
CA CYS A 38 7.35 9.03 7.74
C CYS A 38 7.09 7.56 8.10
N ALA A 39 7.45 6.63 7.21
CA ALA A 39 7.32 5.18 7.47
C ALA A 39 8.07 4.76 8.73
N GLU A 40 9.35 5.14 8.86
CA GLU A 40 10.16 4.84 10.05
C GLU A 40 9.58 5.46 11.33
N ALA A 41 9.04 6.69 11.25
CA ALA A 41 8.38 7.33 12.38
C ALA A 41 7.13 6.57 12.82
N ILE A 42 6.30 6.11 11.85
CA ILE A 42 5.10 5.30 12.13
C ILE A 42 5.49 3.94 12.73
N ILE A 43 6.45 3.24 12.10
CA ILE A 43 6.92 1.92 12.55
C ILE A 43 7.39 2.00 14.01
N LYS A 44 8.25 2.98 14.30
CA LYS A 44 8.80 3.17 15.66
C LYS A 44 7.71 3.56 16.67
N ARG A 45 6.82 4.50 16.28
CA ARG A 45 5.78 5.02 17.20
C ARG A 45 4.78 3.95 17.59
N LEU A 46 4.38 3.11 16.61
CA LEU A 46 3.36 2.08 16.80
C LEU A 46 3.97 0.71 17.14
N ASN A 47 5.31 0.62 17.23
CA ASN A 47 6.05 -0.64 17.45
C ASN A 47 5.56 -1.76 16.48
N LEU A 48 5.46 -1.45 15.19
CA LEU A 48 4.91 -2.38 14.20
C LEU A 48 5.84 -3.55 13.92
N ASN A 49 5.28 -4.73 13.77
CA ASN A 49 5.96 -5.91 13.23
C ASN A 49 5.89 -5.88 11.70
N VAL A 50 6.91 -5.34 11.04
CA VAL A 50 6.93 -5.09 9.59
C VAL A 50 7.88 -6.01 8.87
N ASP A 51 7.36 -6.75 7.89
CA ASP A 51 8.16 -7.44 6.87
C ASP A 51 8.20 -6.62 5.59
N VAL A 52 9.41 -6.31 5.13
CA VAL A 52 9.64 -5.53 3.91
C VAL A 52 9.94 -6.44 2.74
N PHE A 53 9.16 -6.31 1.67
CA PHE A 53 9.37 -7.02 0.41
C PHE A 53 9.78 -6.05 -0.68
N THR A 54 10.99 -6.25 -1.20
CA THR A 54 11.55 -5.44 -2.29
C THR A 54 11.52 -6.19 -3.62
N PRO A 55 11.55 -5.49 -4.75
CA PRO A 55 11.76 -6.10 -6.06
C PRO A 55 13.09 -6.87 -6.13
N LYS A 56 13.17 -7.88 -6.99
CA LYS A 56 14.43 -8.62 -7.26
C LYS A 56 15.46 -7.75 -8.00
N VAL A 57 15.00 -6.69 -8.65
CA VAL A 57 15.83 -5.66 -9.29
C VAL A 57 15.72 -4.38 -8.48
N SER A 58 16.84 -3.79 -8.08
CA SER A 58 16.81 -2.50 -7.37
C SER A 58 16.40 -1.35 -8.30
N ALA A 59 15.79 -0.31 -7.73
CA ALA A 59 15.47 0.92 -8.46
C ALA A 59 16.72 1.52 -9.13
N ALA A 60 17.87 1.52 -8.44
CA ALA A 60 19.13 2.00 -8.99
C ALA A 60 19.58 1.22 -10.24
N ARG A 61 19.41 -0.11 -10.25
CA ARG A 61 19.72 -0.92 -11.43
C ARG A 61 18.71 -0.69 -12.55
N GLN A 62 17.45 -0.52 -12.23
CA GLN A 62 16.40 -0.19 -13.20
C GLN A 62 16.74 1.13 -13.92
N GLU A 63 17.11 2.16 -13.17
CA GLU A 63 17.49 3.46 -13.72
C GLU A 63 18.77 3.40 -14.58
N ALA A 64 19.80 2.71 -14.07
CA ALA A 64 21.11 2.73 -14.71
C ALA A 64 21.23 1.82 -15.95
N ALA A 65 20.49 0.72 -15.98
CA ALA A 65 20.76 -0.37 -16.95
C ALA A 65 19.53 -0.86 -17.71
N LEU A 66 18.31 -0.52 -17.28
CA LEU A 66 17.07 -1.08 -17.84
C LEU A 66 16.09 0.00 -18.35
N GLY A 67 16.57 1.21 -18.54
CA GLY A 67 15.81 2.31 -19.15
C GLY A 67 14.92 3.12 -18.18
N GLY A 68 15.07 2.94 -16.88
CA GLY A 68 14.30 3.66 -15.88
C GLY A 68 12.84 3.21 -15.76
N ILE A 69 11.95 4.13 -15.37
CA ILE A 69 10.52 3.88 -15.27
C ILE A 69 9.90 4.06 -16.66
N PRO A 70 9.31 3.01 -17.28
CA PRO A 70 8.67 3.12 -18.58
C PRO A 70 7.45 4.05 -18.54
N ALA A 71 7.13 4.69 -19.66
CA ALA A 71 5.88 5.44 -19.77
C ALA A 71 4.69 4.50 -19.62
N TYR A 72 3.61 4.98 -18.99
CA TYR A 72 2.43 4.15 -18.69
C TYR A 72 1.70 3.65 -19.94
N THR A 73 1.93 4.29 -21.09
CA THR A 73 1.40 3.90 -22.40
C THR A 73 2.17 2.77 -23.05
N GLU A 74 3.35 2.42 -22.51
CA GLU A 74 4.22 1.40 -23.06
C GLU A 74 3.87 0.02 -22.45
N GLU A 75 3.98 -1.03 -23.27
CA GLU A 75 3.83 -2.41 -22.80
C GLU A 75 4.84 -2.74 -21.68
N ALA A 76 6.03 -2.15 -21.75
CA ALA A 76 7.08 -2.28 -20.75
C ALA A 76 6.63 -1.85 -19.34
N HIS A 77 5.65 -0.93 -19.22
CA HIS A 77 5.10 -0.52 -17.92
C HIS A 77 4.36 -1.66 -17.20
N THR A 78 3.72 -2.56 -17.94
CA THR A 78 3.08 -3.74 -17.36
C THR A 78 4.12 -4.66 -16.71
N THR A 79 5.24 -4.92 -17.43
CA THR A 79 6.36 -5.69 -16.89
C THR A 79 7.02 -4.99 -15.70
N PHE A 80 7.16 -3.66 -15.77
CA PHE A 80 7.67 -2.87 -14.65
C PHE A 80 6.76 -3.00 -13.41
N THR A 81 5.45 -2.83 -13.57
CA THR A 81 4.47 -2.98 -12.47
C THR A 81 4.51 -4.39 -11.88
N GLU A 82 4.61 -5.41 -12.73
CA GLU A 82 4.77 -6.80 -12.31
C GLU A 82 6.00 -6.97 -11.42
N ASN A 83 7.16 -6.50 -11.86
CA ASN A 83 8.43 -6.68 -11.18
C ASN A 83 8.54 -5.86 -9.88
N PHE A 84 8.01 -4.63 -9.87
CA PHE A 84 8.20 -3.69 -8.77
C PHE A 84 7.08 -3.70 -7.73
N LYS A 85 5.93 -4.31 -8.03
CA LYS A 85 4.79 -4.33 -7.11
C LYS A 85 4.11 -5.70 -6.98
N LEU A 86 3.71 -6.31 -8.09
CA LEU A 86 2.86 -7.49 -8.03
C LEU A 86 3.65 -8.75 -7.61
N GLU A 87 4.87 -8.95 -8.13
CA GLU A 87 5.73 -10.08 -7.73
C GLU A 87 6.08 -10.03 -6.24
N PRO A 88 6.64 -8.92 -5.69
CA PRO A 88 6.94 -8.89 -4.27
C PRO A 88 5.69 -9.04 -3.41
N PHE A 89 4.55 -8.50 -3.82
CA PHE A 89 3.29 -8.70 -3.12
C PHE A 89 2.86 -10.18 -3.11
N ARG A 90 2.90 -10.88 -4.26
CA ARG A 90 2.56 -12.31 -4.30
C ARG A 90 3.50 -13.15 -3.44
N ARG A 91 4.79 -12.80 -3.41
CA ARG A 91 5.78 -13.47 -2.56
C ARG A 91 5.45 -13.28 -1.08
N ALA A 92 5.06 -12.06 -0.66
CA ALA A 92 4.59 -11.78 0.69
C ALA A 92 3.34 -12.59 1.04
N MET A 93 2.33 -12.58 0.16
CA MET A 93 1.09 -13.32 0.37
C MET A 93 1.30 -14.83 0.42
N THR A 94 2.27 -15.36 -0.33
CA THR A 94 2.63 -16.79 -0.27
C THR A 94 3.33 -17.14 1.04
N LEU A 95 4.24 -16.27 1.51
CA LEU A 95 4.96 -16.51 2.75
C LEU A 95 4.03 -16.47 3.96
N HIS A 96 3.22 -15.43 4.07
CA HIS A 96 2.36 -15.22 5.25
C HIS A 96 1.04 -15.98 5.19
N SER A 97 0.57 -16.34 4.00
CA SER A 97 -0.70 -17.06 3.78
C SER A 97 -1.86 -16.55 4.65
N PRO A 98 -2.15 -15.23 4.63
CA PRO A 98 -3.12 -14.66 5.55
C PRO A 98 -4.54 -15.15 5.26
N ALA A 99 -5.33 -15.41 6.29
CA ALA A 99 -6.76 -15.65 6.14
C ALA A 99 -7.55 -14.35 5.92
N VAL A 100 -7.03 -13.24 6.47
CA VAL A 100 -7.63 -11.91 6.39
C VAL A 100 -6.57 -10.89 5.97
N TRP A 101 -6.95 -10.00 5.06
CA TRP A 101 -6.12 -8.88 4.62
C TRP A 101 -6.87 -7.56 4.88
N LEU A 102 -6.32 -6.74 5.79
CA LEU A 102 -6.82 -5.39 6.04
C LEU A 102 -6.31 -4.42 4.98
N THR A 103 -7.18 -3.58 4.43
CA THR A 103 -6.86 -2.55 3.43
C THR A 103 -7.33 -1.17 3.87
N ALA A 104 -6.57 -0.12 3.51
CA ALA A 104 -6.96 1.27 3.77
C ALA A 104 -7.86 1.87 2.66
N LEU A 105 -8.56 1.02 1.91
CA LEU A 105 -9.42 1.42 0.81
C LEU A 105 -10.63 2.23 1.33
N ARG A 106 -10.89 3.37 0.68
CA ARG A 106 -12.06 4.23 0.98
C ARG A 106 -12.89 4.44 -0.28
N ARG A 107 -14.22 4.36 -0.15
CA ARG A 107 -15.15 4.48 -1.29
C ARG A 107 -15.07 5.84 -2.00
N GLU A 108 -14.70 6.91 -1.29
CA GLU A 108 -14.64 8.27 -1.87
C GLU A 108 -13.45 8.48 -2.81
N GLN A 109 -12.46 7.58 -2.83
CA GLN A 109 -11.22 7.79 -3.56
C GLN A 109 -11.37 7.67 -5.08
N THR A 110 -12.25 6.77 -5.56
CA THR A 110 -12.53 6.60 -7.00
C THR A 110 -13.96 6.09 -7.21
N GLU A 111 -14.52 6.32 -8.43
CA GLU A 111 -15.84 5.78 -8.80
C GLU A 111 -15.85 4.24 -8.76
N PHE A 112 -14.77 3.61 -9.20
CA PHE A 112 -14.65 2.15 -9.11
C PHE A 112 -14.81 1.66 -7.66
N ARG A 113 -14.17 2.35 -6.68
CA ARG A 113 -14.25 1.97 -5.27
C ARG A 113 -15.63 2.16 -4.67
N GLN A 114 -16.45 3.05 -5.23
CA GLN A 114 -17.85 3.21 -4.78
C GLN A 114 -18.70 1.94 -5.02
N SER A 115 -18.33 1.13 -6.01
CA SER A 115 -19.01 -0.13 -6.31
C SER A 115 -18.56 -1.32 -5.46
N LEU A 116 -17.48 -1.17 -4.67
CA LEU A 116 -16.96 -2.23 -3.82
C LEU A 116 -17.72 -2.33 -2.50
N ASN A 117 -17.42 -3.41 -1.76
CA ASN A 117 -17.94 -3.64 -0.41
C ASN A 117 -16.81 -3.61 0.63
N ILE A 118 -17.19 -3.40 1.90
CA ILE A 118 -16.25 -3.48 3.04
C ILE A 118 -15.55 -4.84 3.07
N PHE A 119 -16.29 -5.90 2.76
CA PHE A 119 -15.83 -7.28 2.76
C PHE A 119 -15.84 -7.83 1.33
N THR A 120 -14.70 -8.28 0.85
CA THR A 120 -14.56 -9.00 -0.42
C THR A 120 -13.68 -10.22 -0.23
N ARG A 121 -13.76 -11.20 -1.13
CA ARG A 121 -12.83 -12.35 -1.15
C ARG A 121 -12.12 -12.37 -2.48
N ASP A 122 -10.83 -12.70 -2.43
CA ASP A 122 -10.09 -12.96 -3.67
C ASP A 122 -10.28 -14.42 -4.13
N ASP A 123 -9.72 -14.75 -5.31
CA ASP A 123 -9.80 -16.09 -5.91
C ASP A 123 -9.16 -17.19 -5.04
N LYS A 124 -8.31 -16.83 -4.08
CA LYS A 124 -7.67 -17.74 -3.14
C LYS A 124 -8.46 -17.88 -1.83
N GLY A 125 -9.60 -17.21 -1.73
CA GLY A 125 -10.45 -17.24 -0.54
C GLY A 125 -10.03 -16.31 0.59
N ILE A 126 -8.99 -15.48 0.40
CA ILE A 126 -8.54 -14.49 1.39
C ILE A 126 -9.63 -13.44 1.59
N LEU A 127 -10.05 -13.24 2.82
CA LEU A 127 -11.01 -12.19 3.16
C LEU A 127 -10.32 -10.82 3.18
N LYS A 128 -10.66 -9.96 2.23
CA LYS A 128 -10.23 -8.55 2.21
C LYS A 128 -11.22 -7.73 3.03
N VAL A 129 -10.73 -6.94 3.97
CA VAL A 129 -11.55 -6.08 4.83
C VAL A 129 -11.06 -4.65 4.74
N ALA A 130 -11.95 -3.72 4.42
CA ALA A 130 -11.70 -2.28 4.35
C ALA A 130 -12.42 -1.55 5.50
N PRO A 131 -11.87 -1.53 6.73
CA PRO A 131 -12.57 -0.97 7.89
C PRO A 131 -12.81 0.53 7.78
N LEU A 132 -12.02 1.24 6.96
CA LEU A 132 -12.14 2.67 6.73
C LEU A 132 -12.97 3.02 5.49
N PHE A 133 -13.71 2.05 4.94
CA PHE A 133 -14.40 2.17 3.65
C PHE A 133 -15.30 3.40 3.51
N TYR A 134 -16.03 3.74 4.56
CA TYR A 134 -16.92 4.90 4.59
C TYR A 134 -16.31 6.17 5.20
N TRP A 135 -15.04 6.12 5.60
CA TRP A 135 -14.39 7.28 6.19
C TRP A 135 -14.07 8.33 5.12
N THR A 136 -14.38 9.58 5.45
CA THR A 136 -13.99 10.74 4.62
C THR A 136 -12.57 11.16 4.92
N GLU A 137 -11.97 11.92 4.00
CA GLU A 137 -10.65 12.50 4.22
C GLU A 137 -10.60 13.39 5.47
N ALA A 138 -11.67 14.14 5.73
CA ALA A 138 -11.78 14.95 6.96
C ALA A 138 -11.69 14.07 8.21
N GLN A 139 -12.42 12.97 8.27
CA GLN A 139 -12.34 12.03 9.39
C GLN A 139 -10.94 11.40 9.54
N MET A 140 -10.25 11.12 8.43
CA MET A 140 -8.88 10.62 8.47
C MET A 140 -7.93 11.67 9.06
N ARG A 141 -8.04 12.94 8.65
CA ARG A 141 -7.24 14.05 9.18
C ARG A 141 -7.51 14.31 10.65
N ASP A 142 -8.77 14.30 11.06
CA ASP A 142 -9.18 14.45 12.45
C ASP A 142 -8.58 13.33 13.32
N TYR A 143 -8.61 12.09 12.84
CA TYR A 143 -8.04 10.95 13.55
C TYR A 143 -6.52 11.06 13.69
N LEU A 144 -5.80 11.44 12.61
CA LEU A 144 -4.36 11.67 12.66
C LEU A 144 -4.01 12.73 13.71
N THR A 145 -4.74 13.84 13.71
CA THR A 145 -4.54 14.95 14.66
C THR A 145 -4.85 14.53 16.09
N ALA A 146 -5.97 13.86 16.33
CA ALA A 146 -6.37 13.42 17.67
C ALA A 146 -5.41 12.41 18.30
N ASN A 147 -4.72 11.62 17.48
CA ASN A 147 -3.76 10.61 17.93
C ASN A 147 -2.29 11.02 17.71
N ASP A 148 -2.04 12.26 17.28
CA ASP A 148 -0.72 12.80 16.97
C ASP A 148 0.10 11.87 16.06
N LEU A 149 -0.52 11.34 14.99
CA LEU A 149 0.12 10.40 14.08
C LEU A 149 0.82 11.11 12.92
N PRO A 150 2.01 10.66 12.53
CA PRO A 150 2.69 11.21 11.35
C PRO A 150 1.92 10.87 10.08
N ASN A 151 1.98 11.79 9.10
CA ASN A 151 1.42 11.63 7.77
C ASN A 151 2.36 12.26 6.73
N GLU A 152 2.39 11.69 5.53
CA GLU A 152 3.12 12.25 4.39
C GLU A 152 2.17 12.30 3.19
N ASP A 153 1.86 13.51 2.75
CA ASP A 153 0.92 13.72 1.65
C ASP A 153 1.58 13.57 0.27
N SER A 154 2.92 13.76 0.18
CA SER A 154 3.68 13.70 -1.08
C SER A 154 4.13 12.27 -1.42
N TYR A 155 3.16 11.37 -1.55
CA TYR A 155 3.44 9.98 -1.92
C TYR A 155 3.57 9.80 -3.43
N TYR A 156 4.57 9.03 -3.87
CA TYR A 156 4.79 8.66 -5.27
C TYR A 156 4.80 7.15 -5.46
N ASP A 157 3.99 6.65 -6.39
CA ASP A 157 3.95 5.23 -6.78
C ASP A 157 4.15 5.11 -8.30
N PRO A 158 5.35 4.73 -8.78
CA PRO A 158 5.66 4.65 -10.20
C PRO A 158 4.89 3.56 -10.94
N THR A 159 4.23 2.65 -10.21
CA THR A 159 3.40 1.59 -10.80
C THR A 159 1.96 2.05 -11.07
N LYS A 160 1.60 3.27 -10.62
CA LYS A 160 0.32 3.90 -10.93
C LYS A 160 0.50 4.82 -12.14
N ALA A 161 -0.14 4.48 -13.24
CA ALA A 161 -0.05 5.27 -14.47
C ALA A 161 -0.77 6.62 -14.38
N LEU A 162 -1.84 6.70 -13.60
CA LEU A 162 -2.66 7.89 -13.35
C LEU A 162 -3.05 7.89 -11.87
N GLU A 163 -3.23 9.08 -11.28
CA GLU A 163 -3.62 9.21 -9.87
C GLU A 163 -4.89 8.43 -9.51
N ASN A 164 -5.82 8.32 -10.46
CA ASN A 164 -7.10 7.63 -10.29
C ASN A 164 -7.11 6.17 -10.77
N ARG A 165 -5.96 5.62 -11.22
CA ARG A 165 -5.91 4.23 -11.65
C ARG A 165 -5.76 3.32 -10.42
N GLU A 166 -6.64 2.31 -10.36
CA GLU A 166 -6.48 1.23 -9.39
C GLU A 166 -5.17 0.48 -9.64
N CYS A 167 -4.42 0.24 -8.58
CA CYS A 167 -3.29 -0.68 -8.66
C CYS A 167 -3.82 -2.10 -8.83
N GLY A 168 -3.15 -2.93 -9.65
CA GLY A 168 -3.56 -4.31 -9.95
C GLY A 168 -3.83 -5.21 -8.75
N LEU A 169 -3.51 -4.77 -7.52
CA LEU A 169 -3.82 -5.48 -6.28
C LEU A 169 -5.33 -5.54 -5.95
N HIS A 170 -6.12 -4.59 -6.47
CA HIS A 170 -7.56 -4.52 -6.20
C HIS A 170 -8.42 -4.90 -7.42
N THR A 171 -7.83 -4.97 -8.61
CA THR A 171 -8.52 -5.28 -9.86
C THR A 171 -8.34 -6.72 -10.32
N SER A 172 -7.38 -7.46 -9.77
CA SER A 172 -7.22 -8.91 -9.97
C SER A 172 -8.15 -9.64 -9.00
N LEU A 173 -9.43 -9.66 -9.35
CA LEU A 173 -10.47 -10.45 -8.67
C LEU A 173 -10.99 -11.47 -9.64
#